data_66948b4ec4c335a4138df2434ca797ba
#
_entry.id   66948b4ec4c335a4138df2434ca797ba
#
_cell.length_a   1.000
_cell.length_b   1.000
_cell.length_c   1.000
_cell.angle_alpha   90.00
_cell.angle_beta   90.00
_cell.angle_gamma   90.00
#
_symmetry.space_group_name_H-M   'P 1'
#
loop_
_entity.id
_entity.type
_entity.pdbx_description
1 polymer ?
#
loop_
_entity_poly.entity_id
_entity_poly.type
_entity_poly.pdbx_seq_one_letter_code
_entity_poly.pdbx_strand_id
1 'polypeptide(L)'
;MSNTVALYIVATPIGNLEDLSPRAARILAEVGLIAAEDTRTSRKLLTHYGIATPMTALHEHNEREQLPKLLEHLRQGKSIALISDAGTPLVSDPGFHLVRAAHEAGIAVVPVPGPCAAIAALSAAGLPSDRFAFEGFPPAKTVARRRFFRERAADPRTLIFYESPHRIVDSLADMAAEFGAVREAVVARELTKMFETVRAAALGELADWIARAETPRQGEFVVLVRGAPERAGAPAAADAERILQLLLAELPVSRAVELAARITGVPKNTLYKQALARKPD
;
A
#
# COMPACT_ATOMS: atom_id res chain seq x y z
N MET A 1 -13.95 2.33 -33.13
CA MET A 1 -14.31 2.08 -31.71
C MET A 1 -15.23 3.22 -31.30
N SER A 2 -16.40 2.96 -30.70
CA SER A 2 -17.35 4.00 -30.30
C SER A 2 -16.65 4.97 -29.33
N ASN A 3 -16.74 6.26 -29.63
CA ASN A 3 -16.17 7.38 -28.89
C ASN A 3 -16.93 7.55 -27.55
N THR A 4 -16.89 6.55 -26.68
CA THR A 4 -17.58 6.60 -25.39
C THR A 4 -16.78 7.53 -24.48
N VAL A 5 -17.44 8.58 -23.99
CA VAL A 5 -16.87 9.51 -23.01
C VAL A 5 -16.47 8.76 -21.76
N ALA A 6 -15.25 8.96 -21.28
CA ALA A 6 -14.73 8.27 -20.11
C ALA A 6 -13.79 9.15 -19.29
N LEU A 7 -13.70 8.81 -18.01
CA LEU A 7 -12.60 9.19 -17.13
C LEU A 7 -11.53 8.09 -17.22
N TYR A 8 -10.38 8.41 -17.80
CA TYR A 8 -9.23 7.49 -17.89
C TYR A 8 -8.31 7.70 -16.70
N ILE A 9 -8.00 6.60 -15.99
CA ILE A 9 -7.02 6.59 -14.90
C ILE A 9 -5.71 6.11 -15.50
N VAL A 10 -4.77 7.03 -15.75
CA VAL A 10 -3.58 6.75 -16.56
C VAL A 10 -2.35 6.70 -15.67
N ALA A 11 -1.72 5.53 -15.57
CA ALA A 11 -0.45 5.38 -14.89
C ALA A 11 0.68 6.05 -15.68
N THR A 12 1.55 6.77 -14.97
CA THR A 12 2.71 7.51 -15.50
C THR A 12 4.02 6.88 -15.04
N PRO A 13 5.15 7.17 -15.71
CA PRO A 13 6.47 6.67 -15.32
C PRO A 13 6.84 6.99 -13.86
N ILE A 14 7.52 6.06 -13.20
CA ILE A 14 8.03 6.22 -11.82
C ILE A 14 9.51 6.63 -11.78
N GLY A 15 10.13 6.86 -12.93
CA GLY A 15 11.53 7.26 -13.00
C GLY A 15 12.14 7.16 -14.40
N ASN A 16 11.61 6.28 -15.26
CA ASN A 16 12.04 6.09 -16.62
C ASN A 16 10.92 6.44 -17.60
N LEU A 17 11.12 7.42 -18.46
CA LEU A 17 10.11 7.87 -19.41
C LEU A 17 9.64 6.75 -20.35
N GLU A 18 10.52 5.78 -20.68
CA GLU A 18 10.18 4.64 -21.54
C GLU A 18 9.10 3.70 -20.95
N ASP A 19 8.83 3.83 -19.65
CA ASP A 19 7.77 3.05 -19.00
C ASP A 19 6.35 3.56 -19.30
N LEU A 20 6.19 4.69 -20.01
CA LEU A 20 4.87 5.12 -20.46
C LEU A 20 4.37 4.20 -21.57
N SER A 21 3.27 3.51 -21.34
CA SER A 21 2.73 2.61 -22.37
C SER A 21 2.26 3.39 -23.61
N PRO A 22 2.38 2.80 -24.82
CA PRO A 22 1.88 3.44 -26.07
C PRO A 22 0.39 3.78 -25.97
N ARG A 23 -0.42 2.98 -25.25
CA ARG A 23 -1.83 3.25 -25.00
C ARG A 23 -2.02 4.48 -24.12
N ALA A 24 -1.20 4.64 -23.09
CA ALA A 24 -1.24 5.82 -22.20
C ALA A 24 -0.90 7.09 -22.99
N ALA A 25 0.19 7.09 -23.76
CA ALA A 25 0.58 8.23 -24.59
C ALA A 25 -0.53 8.64 -25.57
N ARG A 26 -1.14 7.67 -26.26
CA ARG A 26 -2.25 7.92 -27.19
C ARG A 26 -3.47 8.51 -26.47
N ILE A 27 -3.88 7.95 -25.34
CA ILE A 27 -5.04 8.46 -24.58
C ILE A 27 -4.79 9.88 -24.09
N LEU A 28 -3.60 10.17 -23.55
CA LEU A 28 -3.22 11.51 -23.10
C LEU A 28 -3.25 12.53 -24.25
N ALA A 29 -2.97 12.12 -25.48
CA ALA A 29 -3.05 12.99 -26.66
C ALA A 29 -4.50 13.19 -27.19
N GLU A 30 -5.40 12.22 -26.95
CA GLU A 30 -6.76 12.21 -27.51
C GLU A 30 -7.83 12.81 -26.57
N VAL A 31 -7.62 12.83 -25.25
CA VAL A 31 -8.61 13.37 -24.30
C VAL A 31 -8.74 14.88 -24.39
N GLY A 32 -9.91 15.40 -23.98
CA GLY A 32 -10.16 16.84 -23.99
C GLY A 32 -9.45 17.61 -22.87
N LEU A 33 -9.08 16.93 -21.79
CA LEU A 33 -8.44 17.53 -20.61
C LEU A 33 -7.63 16.49 -19.84
N ILE A 34 -6.49 16.89 -19.29
CA ILE A 34 -5.71 16.10 -18.33
C ILE A 34 -5.85 16.75 -16.94
N ALA A 35 -6.36 15.99 -15.98
CA ALA A 35 -6.32 16.34 -14.56
C ALA A 35 -5.02 15.76 -13.97
N ALA A 36 -4.09 16.62 -13.57
CA ALA A 36 -2.76 16.27 -13.12
C ALA A 36 -2.54 16.74 -11.67
N GLU A 37 -1.85 15.95 -10.86
CA GLU A 37 -1.52 16.31 -9.48
C GLU A 37 -0.69 17.60 -9.42
N ASP A 38 0.46 17.63 -10.08
CA ASP A 38 1.25 18.86 -10.34
C ASP A 38 1.44 19.03 -11.85
N THR A 39 0.83 20.08 -12.40
CA THR A 39 0.91 20.39 -13.84
C THR A 39 2.33 20.74 -14.31
N ARG A 40 3.23 21.15 -13.40
CA ARG A 40 4.63 21.47 -13.72
C ARG A 40 5.44 20.19 -13.92
N THR A 41 5.25 19.21 -13.06
CA THR A 41 5.87 17.88 -13.15
C THR A 41 5.36 17.16 -14.41
N SER A 42 4.05 17.09 -14.56
CA SER A 42 3.40 16.42 -15.70
C SER A 42 3.75 17.05 -17.05
N ARG A 43 3.99 18.36 -17.10
CA ARG A 43 4.41 19.06 -18.34
C ARG A 43 5.68 18.49 -18.93
N LYS A 44 6.66 18.07 -18.13
CA LYS A 44 7.90 17.47 -18.60
C LYS A 44 7.63 16.18 -19.37
N LEU A 45 6.77 15.31 -18.80
CA LEU A 45 6.34 14.07 -19.44
C LEU A 45 5.61 14.34 -20.76
N LEU A 46 4.60 15.22 -20.74
CA LEU A 46 3.78 15.51 -21.92
C LEU A 46 4.63 16.15 -23.04
N THR A 47 5.55 17.05 -22.68
CA THR A 47 6.46 17.65 -23.65
C THR A 47 7.36 16.61 -24.32
N HIS A 48 7.90 15.66 -23.54
CA HIS A 48 8.74 14.58 -24.07
C HIS A 48 8.01 13.75 -25.13
N TYR A 49 6.71 13.50 -24.92
CA TYR A 49 5.88 12.73 -25.85
C TYR A 49 5.15 13.58 -26.90
N GLY A 50 5.42 14.89 -26.96
CA GLY A 50 4.76 15.79 -27.93
C GLY A 50 3.27 15.95 -27.71
N ILE A 51 2.78 15.77 -26.48
CA ILE A 51 1.37 15.86 -26.13
C ILE A 51 1.03 17.30 -25.73
N ALA A 52 0.09 17.92 -26.45
CA ALA A 52 -0.32 19.31 -26.25
C ALA A 52 -1.69 19.46 -25.53
N THR A 53 -2.26 18.38 -25.02
CA THR A 53 -3.55 18.37 -24.34
C THR A 53 -3.58 19.33 -23.15
N PRO A 54 -4.62 20.18 -23.00
CA PRO A 54 -4.76 21.08 -21.87
C PRO A 54 -4.73 20.34 -20.53
N MET A 55 -4.13 20.98 -19.51
CA MET A 55 -4.04 20.42 -18.15
C MET A 55 -4.74 21.31 -17.14
N THR A 56 -5.30 20.68 -16.10
CA THR A 56 -5.74 21.34 -14.87
C THR A 56 -5.13 20.64 -13.66
N ALA A 57 -4.86 21.38 -12.58
CA ALA A 57 -4.35 20.79 -11.35
C ALA A 57 -5.47 20.10 -10.56
N LEU A 58 -5.21 18.88 -10.09
CA LEU A 58 -6.10 18.11 -9.21
C LEU A 58 -5.27 17.45 -8.10
N HIS A 59 -5.17 18.08 -6.96
CA HIS A 59 -4.46 17.61 -5.79
C HIS A 59 -5.38 17.53 -4.56
N GLU A 60 -4.96 16.90 -3.51
CA GLU A 60 -5.75 16.63 -2.30
C GLU A 60 -6.49 17.90 -1.76
N HIS A 61 -5.84 19.06 -1.83
CA HIS A 61 -6.40 20.31 -1.28
C HIS A 61 -7.46 20.96 -2.17
N ASN A 62 -7.49 20.71 -3.50
CA ASN A 62 -8.44 21.34 -4.42
C ASN A 62 -9.43 20.37 -5.06
N GLU A 63 -9.31 19.06 -4.82
CA GLU A 63 -10.13 18.02 -5.48
C GLU A 63 -11.63 18.31 -5.35
N ARG A 64 -12.09 18.70 -4.15
CA ARG A 64 -13.52 19.00 -3.91
C ARG A 64 -14.00 20.22 -4.69
N GLU A 65 -13.16 21.23 -4.87
CA GLU A 65 -13.48 22.43 -5.63
C GLU A 65 -13.53 22.17 -7.14
N GLN A 66 -12.58 21.36 -7.65
CA GLN A 66 -12.47 21.03 -9.06
C GLN A 66 -13.51 20.00 -9.54
N LEU A 67 -14.00 19.17 -8.63
CA LEU A 67 -14.90 18.07 -8.93
C LEU A 67 -16.14 18.47 -9.77
N PRO A 68 -16.91 19.54 -9.45
CA PRO A 68 -18.07 19.92 -10.27
C PRO A 68 -17.70 20.30 -11.70
N LYS A 69 -16.56 20.98 -11.89
CA LYS A 69 -16.08 21.40 -13.23
C LYS A 69 -15.65 20.21 -14.08
N LEU A 70 -14.97 19.25 -13.48
CA LEU A 70 -14.52 18.04 -14.15
C LEU A 70 -15.71 17.14 -14.54
N LEU A 71 -16.69 16.98 -13.65
CA LEU A 71 -17.91 16.24 -13.97
C LEU A 71 -18.71 16.91 -15.10
N GLU A 72 -18.80 18.23 -15.09
CA GLU A 72 -19.48 18.96 -16.17
C GLU A 72 -18.77 18.78 -17.52
N HIS A 73 -17.42 18.79 -17.53
CA HIS A 73 -16.62 18.51 -18.71
C HIS A 73 -16.91 17.10 -19.29
N LEU A 74 -17.01 16.09 -18.42
CA LEU A 74 -17.39 14.73 -18.80
C LEU A 74 -18.83 14.66 -19.33
N ARG A 75 -19.80 15.34 -18.68
CA ARG A 75 -21.21 15.40 -19.14
C ARG A 75 -21.37 16.07 -20.50
N GLN A 76 -20.49 17.02 -20.85
CA GLN A 76 -20.44 17.65 -22.16
C GLN A 76 -19.85 16.74 -23.26
N GLY A 77 -19.59 15.49 -22.97
CA GLY A 77 -19.09 14.54 -23.95
C GLY A 77 -17.58 14.57 -24.17
N LYS A 78 -16.81 15.19 -23.25
CA LYS A 78 -15.35 15.31 -23.34
C LYS A 78 -14.68 14.40 -22.33
N SER A 79 -13.86 13.48 -22.81
CA SER A 79 -13.10 12.59 -21.94
C SER A 79 -12.01 13.33 -21.15
N ILE A 80 -11.71 12.81 -19.97
CA ILE A 80 -10.64 13.31 -19.08
C ILE A 80 -9.64 12.18 -18.81
N ALA A 81 -8.35 12.48 -18.76
CA ALA A 81 -7.34 11.62 -18.17
C ALA A 81 -6.92 12.15 -16.80
N LEU A 82 -6.97 11.30 -15.78
CA LEU A 82 -6.38 11.56 -14.46
C LEU A 82 -4.99 10.96 -14.44
N ILE A 83 -3.99 11.74 -14.06
CA ILE A 83 -2.61 11.33 -13.84
C ILE A 83 -2.09 11.85 -12.50
N SER A 84 -1.19 11.10 -11.88
CA SER A 84 -0.38 11.55 -10.74
C SER A 84 1.02 11.97 -11.19
N ASP A 85 1.82 12.49 -10.28
CA ASP A 85 3.20 12.90 -10.56
C ASP A 85 4.07 11.73 -10.97
N ALA A 86 3.81 10.53 -10.42
CA ALA A 86 4.49 9.29 -10.75
C ALA A 86 3.64 8.06 -10.41
N GLY A 87 3.60 7.08 -11.28
CA GLY A 87 2.93 5.80 -11.01
C GLY A 87 1.43 5.80 -11.31
N THR A 88 0.71 4.95 -10.61
CA THR A 88 -0.72 4.73 -10.80
C THR A 88 -1.52 5.66 -9.89
N PRO A 89 -2.38 6.54 -10.44
CA PRO A 89 -3.20 7.44 -9.64
C PRO A 89 -4.03 6.69 -8.58
N LEU A 90 -4.38 7.34 -7.49
CA LEU A 90 -5.08 6.84 -6.31
C LEU A 90 -4.23 5.91 -5.40
N VAL A 91 -3.05 5.48 -5.82
CA VAL A 91 -2.13 4.68 -4.99
C VAL A 91 -1.21 5.61 -4.21
N SER A 92 -1.66 6.11 -3.07
CA SER A 92 -1.09 7.21 -2.27
C SER A 92 -1.21 8.59 -2.93
N ASP A 93 -2.08 8.73 -3.92
CA ASP A 93 -2.27 9.92 -4.75
C ASP A 93 -3.73 10.39 -4.72
N PRO A 94 -4.03 11.65 -5.11
CA PRO A 94 -5.38 12.18 -5.19
C PRO A 94 -6.21 11.52 -6.30
N GLY A 95 -7.53 11.76 -6.30
CA GLY A 95 -8.45 11.33 -7.37
C GLY A 95 -9.61 10.45 -6.91
N PHE A 96 -9.61 10.00 -5.64
CA PHE A 96 -10.66 9.14 -5.10
C PHE A 96 -12.07 9.74 -5.25
N HIS A 97 -12.23 11.03 -4.92
CA HIS A 97 -13.54 11.70 -5.03
C HIS A 97 -14.00 11.85 -6.46
N LEU A 98 -13.08 12.12 -7.40
CA LEU A 98 -13.40 12.22 -8.82
C LEU A 98 -13.86 10.87 -9.39
N VAL A 99 -13.15 9.80 -9.10
CA VAL A 99 -13.50 8.44 -9.54
C VAL A 99 -14.85 8.03 -8.98
N ARG A 100 -15.08 8.25 -7.70
CA ARG A 100 -16.34 7.94 -7.03
C ARG A 100 -17.50 8.71 -7.67
N ALA A 101 -17.35 10.01 -7.85
CA ALA A 101 -18.39 10.85 -8.45
C ALA A 101 -18.67 10.53 -9.93
N ALA A 102 -17.65 10.10 -10.69
CA ALA A 102 -17.83 9.60 -12.04
C ALA A 102 -18.71 8.34 -12.07
N HIS A 103 -18.47 7.38 -11.17
CA HIS A 103 -19.32 6.19 -11.02
C HIS A 103 -20.76 6.57 -10.62
N GLU A 104 -20.95 7.46 -9.65
CA GLU A 104 -22.26 7.95 -9.20
C GLU A 104 -23.02 8.66 -10.33
N ALA A 105 -22.30 9.31 -11.26
CA ALA A 105 -22.87 9.96 -12.44
C ALA A 105 -23.07 9.03 -13.65
N GLY A 106 -22.78 7.73 -13.54
CA GLY A 106 -22.89 6.77 -14.63
C GLY A 106 -21.84 6.96 -15.75
N ILE A 107 -20.76 7.68 -15.48
CA ILE A 107 -19.66 7.94 -16.42
C ILE A 107 -18.70 6.75 -16.38
N ALA A 108 -18.30 6.27 -17.55
CA ALA A 108 -17.32 5.18 -17.65
C ALA A 108 -15.97 5.58 -17.05
N VAL A 109 -15.44 4.75 -16.15
CA VAL A 109 -14.10 4.90 -15.60
C VAL A 109 -13.23 3.78 -16.18
N VAL A 110 -12.16 4.15 -16.87
CA VAL A 110 -11.34 3.23 -17.64
C VAL A 110 -9.89 3.23 -17.11
N PRO A 111 -9.41 2.15 -16.49
CA PRO A 111 -8.01 2.06 -16.09
C PRO A 111 -7.10 1.87 -17.32
N VAL A 112 -5.98 2.58 -17.31
CA VAL A 112 -4.90 2.45 -18.28
C VAL A 112 -3.68 1.92 -17.53
N PRO A 113 -3.41 0.60 -17.56
CA PRO A 113 -2.34 -0.02 -16.81
C PRO A 113 -0.97 0.55 -17.16
N GLY A 114 -0.12 0.64 -16.16
CA GLY A 114 1.25 1.09 -16.29
C GLY A 114 2.03 0.96 -14.98
N PRO A 115 3.09 1.75 -14.79
CA PRO A 115 3.98 1.64 -13.64
C PRO A 115 3.27 1.84 -12.29
N CYS A 116 3.69 1.04 -11.32
CA CYS A 116 3.34 1.20 -9.90
C CYS A 116 4.53 0.74 -9.06
N ALA A 117 5.13 1.64 -8.28
CA ALA A 117 6.34 1.35 -7.54
C ALA A 117 6.17 0.19 -6.55
N ALA A 118 5.01 0.07 -5.90
CA ALA A 118 4.71 -1.02 -4.98
C ALA A 118 4.73 -2.39 -5.67
N ILE A 119 4.14 -2.50 -6.86
CA ILE A 119 4.07 -3.74 -7.63
C ILE A 119 5.41 -4.04 -8.31
N ALA A 120 6.09 -3.02 -8.82
CA ALA A 120 7.44 -3.18 -9.38
C ALA A 120 8.42 -3.71 -8.31
N ALA A 121 8.40 -3.12 -7.11
CA ALA A 121 9.20 -3.60 -5.99
C ALA A 121 8.83 -5.04 -5.58
N LEU A 122 7.54 -5.37 -5.48
CA LEU A 122 7.07 -6.71 -5.11
C LEU A 122 7.54 -7.77 -6.13
N SER A 123 7.50 -7.46 -7.42
CA SER A 123 7.94 -8.37 -8.48
C SER A 123 9.43 -8.70 -8.41
N ALA A 124 10.25 -7.80 -7.87
CA ALA A 124 11.71 -7.95 -7.74
C ALA A 124 12.16 -8.37 -6.32
N ALA A 125 11.24 -8.45 -5.35
CA ALA A 125 11.58 -8.65 -3.94
C ALA A 125 11.97 -10.10 -3.58
N GLY A 126 11.46 -11.10 -4.29
CA GLY A 126 11.63 -12.50 -3.91
C GLY A 126 10.92 -12.89 -2.60
N LEU A 127 9.96 -12.09 -2.15
CA LEU A 127 9.09 -12.38 -1.00
C LEU A 127 7.77 -13.02 -1.47
N PRO A 128 7.03 -13.75 -0.59
CA PRO A 128 5.72 -14.26 -0.92
C PRO A 128 4.79 -13.16 -1.45
N SER A 129 4.19 -13.35 -2.62
CA SER A 129 3.39 -12.35 -3.33
C SER A 129 1.93 -12.75 -3.55
N ASP A 130 1.56 -13.96 -3.13
CA ASP A 130 0.18 -14.46 -3.20
C ASP A 130 -0.80 -13.65 -2.35
N ARG A 131 -0.31 -13.11 -1.23
CA ARG A 131 -1.05 -12.22 -0.34
C ARG A 131 -0.15 -11.10 0.15
N PHE A 132 -0.50 -9.86 -0.17
CA PHE A 132 0.23 -8.68 0.27
C PHE A 132 -0.72 -7.56 0.72
N ALA A 133 -0.19 -6.60 1.45
CA ALA A 133 -0.89 -5.39 1.82
C ALA A 133 -0.03 -4.17 1.52
N PHE A 134 -0.58 -3.21 0.79
CA PHE A 134 0.02 -1.90 0.60
C PHE A 134 -0.44 -0.98 1.74
N GLU A 135 0.50 -0.48 2.50
CA GLU A 135 0.29 0.29 3.73
C GLU A 135 0.59 1.79 3.55
N GLY A 136 1.07 2.19 2.37
CA GLY A 136 1.43 3.58 2.06
C GLY A 136 2.61 4.09 2.88
N PHE A 137 2.59 5.38 3.22
CA PHE A 137 3.64 6.02 4.03
C PHE A 137 3.37 5.87 5.53
N PRO A 138 4.32 5.31 6.31
CA PRO A 138 4.20 5.27 7.77
C PRO A 138 4.14 6.68 8.39
N PRO A 139 3.54 6.83 9.58
CA PRO A 139 3.50 8.11 10.29
C PRO A 139 4.88 8.73 10.50
N ALA A 140 5.00 10.05 10.34
CA ALA A 140 6.27 10.76 10.48
C ALA A 140 6.82 10.74 11.92
N LYS A 141 5.94 10.81 12.94
CA LYS A 141 6.33 10.83 14.35
C LYS A 141 6.68 9.43 14.84
N THR A 142 7.85 9.23 15.43
CA THR A 142 8.38 7.94 15.92
C THR A 142 7.37 7.15 16.76
N VAL A 143 6.72 7.77 17.74
CA VAL A 143 5.75 7.07 18.61
C VAL A 143 4.57 6.51 17.80
N ALA A 144 4.02 7.31 16.89
CA ALA A 144 2.91 6.89 16.01
C ALA A 144 3.37 5.83 15.00
N ARG A 145 4.59 5.98 14.44
CA ARG A 145 5.19 5.05 13.49
C ARG A 145 5.46 3.68 14.13
N ARG A 146 6.02 3.63 15.31
CA ARG A 146 6.24 2.39 16.05
C ARG A 146 4.93 1.69 16.41
N ARG A 147 3.92 2.45 16.85
CA ARG A 147 2.58 1.91 17.08
C ARG A 147 2.00 1.31 15.80
N PHE A 148 2.08 2.03 14.69
CA PHE A 148 1.60 1.60 13.36
C PHE A 148 2.26 0.28 12.93
N PHE A 149 3.57 0.10 13.13
CA PHE A 149 4.26 -1.16 12.83
C PHE A 149 3.88 -2.27 13.80
N ARG A 150 3.78 -1.98 15.09
CA ARG A 150 3.38 -2.97 16.11
C ARG A 150 2.01 -3.58 15.84
N GLU A 151 1.05 -2.76 15.42
CA GLU A 151 -0.29 -3.22 15.06
C GLU A 151 -0.30 -4.19 13.87
N ARG A 152 0.76 -4.14 13.03
CA ARG A 152 0.94 -4.99 11.83
C ARG A 152 1.94 -6.13 12.03
N ALA A 153 2.57 -6.23 13.19
CA ALA A 153 3.66 -7.18 13.41
C ALA A 153 3.24 -8.65 13.25
N ALA A 154 1.97 -8.96 13.48
CA ALA A 154 1.41 -10.30 13.34
C ALA A 154 0.74 -10.57 11.98
N ASP A 155 0.73 -9.61 11.05
CA ASP A 155 0.12 -9.79 9.74
C ASP A 155 0.89 -10.85 8.92
N PRO A 156 0.23 -11.91 8.43
CA PRO A 156 0.90 -12.97 7.65
C PRO A 156 1.19 -12.58 6.21
N ARG A 157 0.65 -11.46 5.72
CA ARG A 157 0.85 -10.98 4.35
C ARG A 157 2.20 -10.27 4.21
N THR A 158 2.76 -10.24 3.01
CA THR A 158 3.86 -9.33 2.70
C THR A 158 3.36 -7.89 2.78
N LEU A 159 4.02 -7.07 3.60
CA LEU A 159 3.67 -5.67 3.81
C LEU A 159 4.55 -4.78 2.93
N ILE A 160 3.94 -3.78 2.27
CA ILE A 160 4.63 -2.86 1.37
C ILE A 160 4.42 -1.44 1.86
N PHE A 161 5.53 -0.72 2.07
CA PHE A 161 5.55 0.66 2.55
C PHE A 161 6.28 1.55 1.55
N TYR A 162 5.78 2.77 1.33
CA TYR A 162 6.57 3.85 0.74
C TYR A 162 7.31 4.60 1.84
N GLU A 163 8.52 5.06 1.54
CA GLU A 163 9.26 5.87 2.50
C GLU A 163 10.11 6.94 1.82
N SER A 164 10.28 8.06 2.52
CA SER A 164 11.07 9.18 2.05
C SER A 164 12.54 9.06 2.44
N PRO A 165 13.45 9.70 1.68
CA PRO A 165 14.88 9.67 1.95
C PRO A 165 15.25 10.25 3.34
N HIS A 166 14.45 11.18 3.85
CA HIS A 166 14.68 11.83 5.14
C HIS A 166 14.31 10.95 6.33
N ARG A 167 13.49 9.92 6.12
CA ARG A 167 12.93 9.08 7.20
C ARG A 167 13.35 7.62 7.14
N ILE A 168 13.95 7.18 6.01
CA ILE A 168 14.25 5.76 5.77
C ILE A 168 15.09 5.12 6.88
N VAL A 169 16.09 5.85 7.43
CA VAL A 169 16.98 5.34 8.48
C VAL A 169 16.17 5.04 9.75
N ASP A 170 15.41 6.03 10.22
CA ASP A 170 14.58 5.87 11.41
C ASP A 170 13.46 4.84 11.21
N SER A 171 12.87 4.82 10.01
CA SER A 171 11.81 3.87 9.67
C SER A 171 12.29 2.42 9.71
N LEU A 172 13.44 2.11 9.11
CA LEU A 172 14.00 0.76 9.14
C LEU A 172 14.41 0.32 10.56
N ALA A 173 14.95 1.24 11.37
CA ALA A 173 15.24 0.98 12.78
C ALA A 173 13.96 0.65 13.58
N ASP A 174 12.90 1.44 13.38
CA ASP A 174 11.60 1.20 14.02
C ASP A 174 10.94 -0.10 13.51
N MET A 175 11.05 -0.42 12.21
CA MET A 175 10.58 -1.70 11.65
C MET A 175 11.33 -2.88 12.28
N ALA A 176 12.67 -2.82 12.39
CA ALA A 176 13.47 -3.87 13.03
C ALA A 176 13.08 -4.08 14.49
N ALA A 177 12.77 -3.00 15.21
CA ALA A 177 12.34 -3.06 16.60
C ALA A 177 10.95 -3.69 16.78
N GLU A 178 9.99 -3.39 15.90
CA GLU A 178 8.59 -3.81 16.06
C GLU A 178 8.26 -5.13 15.33
N PHE A 179 8.83 -5.38 14.14
CA PHE A 179 8.65 -6.64 13.40
C PHE A 179 9.66 -7.72 13.79
N GLY A 180 10.78 -7.33 14.41
CA GLY A 180 11.90 -8.20 14.76
C GLY A 180 13.06 -8.06 13.76
N ALA A 181 14.29 -7.95 14.31
CA ALA A 181 15.51 -7.71 13.53
C ALA A 181 15.83 -8.81 12.50
N VAL A 182 15.39 -10.05 12.76
CA VAL A 182 15.62 -11.21 11.88
C VAL A 182 14.55 -11.37 10.79
N ARG A 183 13.52 -10.50 10.75
CA ARG A 183 12.45 -10.56 9.76
C ARG A 183 13.02 -10.25 8.38
N GLU A 184 12.77 -11.12 7.42
CA GLU A 184 13.16 -10.90 6.02
C GLU A 184 12.47 -9.66 5.46
N ALA A 185 13.22 -8.84 4.76
CA ALA A 185 12.71 -7.64 4.13
C ALA A 185 13.51 -7.29 2.87
N VAL A 186 12.97 -6.40 2.08
CA VAL A 186 13.60 -5.85 0.88
C VAL A 186 13.46 -4.34 0.88
N VAL A 187 14.55 -3.65 0.59
CA VAL A 187 14.57 -2.22 0.28
C VAL A 187 14.80 -2.06 -1.22
N ALA A 188 13.81 -1.51 -1.90
CA ALA A 188 13.93 -1.06 -3.28
C ALA A 188 14.08 0.46 -3.28
N ARG A 189 15.09 0.97 -3.97
CA ARG A 189 15.41 2.38 -4.05
C ARG A 189 15.57 2.81 -5.48
N GLU A 190 15.05 3.98 -5.85
CA GLU A 190 15.21 4.60 -7.16
C GLU A 190 14.84 3.64 -8.32
N LEU A 191 13.74 2.89 -8.15
CA LEU A 191 13.26 1.94 -9.16
C LEU A 191 13.13 2.61 -10.53
N THR A 192 13.57 1.91 -11.57
CA THR A 192 13.61 2.32 -12.98
C THR A 192 14.60 3.46 -13.31
N LYS A 193 15.31 4.01 -12.31
CA LYS A 193 16.27 5.10 -12.48
C LYS A 193 17.71 4.58 -12.55
N MET A 194 18.66 5.46 -12.91
CA MET A 194 20.08 5.12 -13.07
C MET A 194 20.71 4.46 -11.82
N PHE A 195 20.27 4.84 -10.63
CA PHE A 195 20.82 4.34 -9.36
C PHE A 195 19.86 3.36 -8.67
N GLU A 196 19.11 2.60 -9.46
CA GLU A 196 18.22 1.56 -8.95
C GLU A 196 18.99 0.58 -8.06
N THR A 197 18.40 0.27 -6.92
CA THR A 197 18.95 -0.70 -5.98
C THR A 197 17.81 -1.52 -5.39
N VAL A 198 17.92 -2.84 -5.44
CA VAL A 198 17.04 -3.77 -4.75
C VAL A 198 17.90 -4.64 -3.84
N ARG A 199 17.69 -4.52 -2.52
CA ARG A 199 18.48 -5.24 -1.52
C ARG A 199 17.58 -6.04 -0.58
N ALA A 200 17.78 -7.35 -0.57
CA ALA A 200 17.10 -8.28 0.33
C ALA A 200 18.05 -8.66 1.49
N ALA A 201 17.57 -8.56 2.73
CA ALA A 201 18.26 -9.02 3.93
C ALA A 201 17.30 -9.05 5.14
N ALA A 202 17.79 -9.41 6.32
CA ALA A 202 17.04 -9.21 7.56
C ALA A 202 16.90 -7.71 7.88
N LEU A 203 15.79 -7.31 8.52
CA LEU A 203 15.51 -5.90 8.85
C LEU A 203 16.64 -5.24 9.64
N GLY A 204 17.27 -5.94 10.58
CA GLY A 204 18.41 -5.41 11.32
C GLY A 204 19.60 -5.09 10.42
N GLU A 205 19.93 -5.99 9.48
CA GLU A 205 21.01 -5.78 8.53
C GLU A 205 20.71 -4.63 7.55
N LEU A 206 19.44 -4.47 7.13
CA LEU A 206 19.01 -3.36 6.29
C LEU A 206 19.07 -2.02 7.04
N ALA A 207 18.69 -2.00 8.32
CA ALA A 207 18.79 -0.83 9.17
C ALA A 207 20.26 -0.40 9.35
N ASP A 208 21.15 -1.36 9.61
CA ASP A 208 22.59 -1.10 9.74
C ASP A 208 23.21 -0.63 8.41
N TRP A 209 22.78 -1.24 7.28
CA TRP A 209 23.26 -0.86 5.96
C TRP A 209 22.87 0.57 5.61
N ILE A 210 21.61 0.96 5.77
CA ILE A 210 21.15 2.31 5.43
C ILE A 210 21.70 3.38 6.37
N ALA A 211 22.07 3.00 7.60
CA ALA A 211 22.67 3.91 8.58
C ALA A 211 24.12 4.28 8.26
N ARG A 212 24.85 3.48 7.45
CA ARG A 212 26.25 3.77 7.08
C ARG A 212 26.34 5.05 6.25
N ALA A 213 27.40 5.82 6.46
CA ALA A 213 27.60 7.10 5.80
C ALA A 213 27.73 6.98 4.26
N GLU A 214 28.30 5.86 3.78
CA GLU A 214 28.52 5.58 2.36
C GLU A 214 27.26 5.17 1.61
N THR A 215 26.19 4.79 2.34
CA THR A 215 24.96 4.36 1.69
C THR A 215 24.18 5.57 1.18
N PRO A 216 23.88 5.65 -0.11
CA PRO A 216 23.09 6.76 -0.66
C PRO A 216 21.67 6.73 -0.06
N ARG A 217 21.28 7.84 0.55
CA ARG A 217 19.93 8.03 1.17
C ARG A 217 19.01 8.93 0.35
N GLN A 218 19.50 9.40 -0.82
CA GLN A 218 18.69 10.20 -1.73
C GLN A 218 17.76 9.32 -2.56
N GLY A 219 16.63 9.87 -2.98
CA GLY A 219 15.67 9.22 -3.83
C GLY A 219 14.46 8.62 -3.11
N GLU A 220 13.70 7.81 -3.80
CA GLU A 220 12.45 7.22 -3.33
C GLU A 220 12.66 5.76 -2.94
N PHE A 221 11.97 5.35 -1.88
CA PHE A 221 12.12 4.02 -1.30
C PHE A 221 10.78 3.28 -1.26
N VAL A 222 10.85 1.99 -1.58
CA VAL A 222 9.80 1.02 -1.26
C VAL A 222 10.42 -0.02 -0.33
N VAL A 223 9.80 -0.23 0.83
CA VAL A 223 10.22 -1.24 1.80
C VAL A 223 9.17 -2.34 1.82
N LEU A 224 9.63 -3.58 1.60
CA LEU A 224 8.77 -4.75 1.67
C LEU A 224 9.23 -5.60 2.87
N VAL A 225 8.27 -6.00 3.70
CA VAL A 225 8.55 -6.83 4.87
C VAL A 225 7.77 -8.13 4.72
N ARG A 226 8.47 -9.26 4.83
CA ARG A 226 7.82 -10.57 4.84
C ARG A 226 6.78 -10.64 5.95
N GLY A 227 5.61 -11.21 5.67
CA GLY A 227 4.57 -11.45 6.65
C GLY A 227 5.06 -12.24 7.86
N ALA A 228 4.36 -12.14 8.96
CA ALA A 228 4.62 -12.97 10.11
C ALA A 228 4.53 -14.46 9.70
N PRO A 229 5.41 -15.31 10.20
CA PRO A 229 5.25 -16.75 9.97
C PRO A 229 3.86 -17.17 10.47
N GLU A 230 3.14 -17.91 9.65
CA GLU A 230 1.94 -18.56 10.13
C GLU A 230 2.32 -19.35 11.36
N ARG A 231 1.78 -18.98 12.50
CA ARG A 231 2.01 -19.75 13.72
C ARG A 231 1.36 -21.13 13.50
N ALA A 232 2.15 -22.08 13.06
CA ALA A 232 1.71 -23.46 12.99
C ALA A 232 1.14 -23.84 14.36
N GLY A 233 -0.18 -23.83 14.50
CA GLY A 233 -0.92 -24.30 15.68
C GLY A 233 -0.92 -23.39 16.92
N ALA A 234 -0.32 -22.17 16.92
CA ALA A 234 -0.16 -21.37 18.14
C ALA A 234 -1.12 -20.18 18.37
N PRO A 235 -1.78 -19.53 17.37
CA PRO A 235 -2.77 -18.50 17.70
C PRO A 235 -3.98 -19.08 18.41
N ALA A 236 -4.36 -20.30 18.05
CA ALA A 236 -5.47 -20.98 18.68
C ALA A 236 -5.23 -21.25 20.18
N ALA A 237 -4.02 -21.52 20.63
CA ALA A 237 -3.78 -21.88 22.03
C ALA A 237 -3.74 -20.65 22.96
N ALA A 238 -3.02 -19.59 22.62
CA ALA A 238 -2.97 -18.37 23.45
C ALA A 238 -4.26 -17.56 23.41
N ASP A 239 -4.89 -17.44 22.24
CA ASP A 239 -6.20 -16.81 22.11
C ASP A 239 -7.29 -17.71 22.70
N ALA A 240 -7.18 -19.04 22.56
CA ALA A 240 -8.09 -19.97 23.17
C ALA A 240 -8.00 -19.94 24.70
N GLU A 241 -6.81 -19.79 25.25
CA GLU A 241 -6.61 -19.65 26.69
C GLU A 241 -7.24 -18.35 27.22
N ARG A 242 -7.01 -17.23 26.53
CA ARG A 242 -7.61 -15.94 26.88
C ARG A 242 -9.13 -15.96 26.78
N ILE A 243 -9.66 -16.53 25.69
CA ILE A 243 -11.12 -16.67 25.48
C ILE A 243 -11.69 -17.59 26.53
N LEU A 244 -11.04 -18.73 26.83
CA LEU A 244 -11.49 -19.64 27.88
C LEU A 244 -11.53 -18.94 29.24
N GLN A 245 -10.54 -18.14 29.60
CA GLN A 245 -10.52 -17.37 30.85
C GLN A 245 -11.69 -16.38 30.95
N LEU A 246 -11.94 -15.62 29.90
CA LEU A 246 -13.07 -14.69 29.86
C LEU A 246 -14.40 -15.41 30.03
N LEU A 247 -14.55 -16.56 29.38
CA LEU A 247 -15.79 -17.35 29.47
C LEU A 247 -15.93 -18.04 30.84
N LEU A 248 -14.85 -18.46 31.47
CA LEU A 248 -14.86 -19.08 32.81
C LEU A 248 -15.20 -18.07 33.91
N ALA A 249 -15.00 -16.78 33.70
CA ALA A 249 -15.41 -15.74 34.62
C ALA A 249 -16.95 -15.58 34.69
N GLU A 250 -17.65 -15.91 33.60
CA GLU A 250 -19.09 -15.66 33.45
C GLU A 250 -19.95 -16.93 33.36
N LEU A 251 -19.33 -18.09 33.05
CA LEU A 251 -20.07 -19.31 32.69
C LEU A 251 -19.56 -20.55 33.43
N PRO A 252 -20.39 -21.55 33.66
CA PRO A 252 -19.98 -22.87 34.15
C PRO A 252 -18.93 -23.49 33.18
N VAL A 253 -17.96 -24.24 33.75
CA VAL A 253 -16.81 -24.83 33.03
C VAL A 253 -17.23 -25.56 31.76
N SER A 254 -18.26 -26.39 31.79
CA SER A 254 -18.70 -27.15 30.63
C SER A 254 -19.14 -26.26 29.47
N ARG A 255 -19.86 -25.17 29.78
CA ARG A 255 -20.36 -24.21 28.81
C ARG A 255 -19.26 -23.31 28.28
N ALA A 256 -18.36 -22.85 29.15
CA ALA A 256 -17.20 -22.06 28.78
C ALA A 256 -16.28 -22.83 27.80
N VAL A 257 -15.99 -24.11 28.10
CA VAL A 257 -15.20 -24.98 27.24
C VAL A 257 -15.89 -25.25 25.89
N GLU A 258 -17.21 -25.49 25.89
CA GLU A 258 -17.94 -25.68 24.65
C GLU A 258 -17.88 -24.45 23.74
N LEU A 259 -18.13 -23.27 24.30
CA LEU A 259 -18.09 -22.02 23.54
C LEU A 259 -16.65 -21.69 23.06
N ALA A 260 -15.67 -21.83 23.95
CA ALA A 260 -14.26 -21.64 23.60
C ALA A 260 -13.83 -22.57 22.45
N ALA A 261 -14.22 -23.85 22.48
CA ALA A 261 -13.91 -24.79 21.39
C ALA A 261 -14.57 -24.39 20.06
N ARG A 262 -15.81 -23.89 20.09
CA ARG A 262 -16.50 -23.43 18.87
C ARG A 262 -15.90 -22.14 18.31
N ILE A 263 -15.44 -21.24 19.17
CA ILE A 263 -14.85 -19.95 18.75
C ILE A 263 -13.42 -20.16 18.23
N THR A 264 -12.64 -21.01 18.89
CA THR A 264 -11.18 -21.13 18.64
C THR A 264 -10.79 -22.31 17.75
N GLY A 265 -11.69 -23.28 17.56
CA GLY A 265 -11.38 -24.54 16.87
C GLY A 265 -10.50 -25.50 17.68
N VAL A 266 -10.09 -25.15 18.90
CA VAL A 266 -9.29 -26.03 19.76
C VAL A 266 -10.18 -27.16 20.32
N PRO A 267 -9.69 -28.42 20.32
CA PRO A 267 -10.46 -29.56 20.82
C PRO A 267 -10.94 -29.37 22.26
N LYS A 268 -12.21 -29.69 22.54
CA LYS A 268 -12.85 -29.57 23.86
C LYS A 268 -11.99 -30.20 24.98
N ASN A 269 -11.42 -31.38 24.72
CA ASN A 269 -10.63 -32.10 25.70
C ASN A 269 -9.36 -31.34 26.13
N THR A 270 -8.74 -30.59 25.23
CA THR A 270 -7.58 -29.76 25.53
C THR A 270 -7.98 -28.59 26.42
N LEU A 271 -9.06 -27.88 26.06
CA LEU A 271 -9.58 -26.76 26.83
C LEU A 271 -10.10 -27.19 28.21
N TYR A 272 -10.70 -28.36 28.30
CA TYR A 272 -11.19 -28.92 29.56
C TYR A 272 -10.03 -29.19 30.55
N LYS A 273 -8.93 -29.77 30.07
CA LYS A 273 -7.70 -29.98 30.87
C LYS A 273 -7.13 -28.65 31.37
N GLN A 274 -7.10 -27.62 30.52
CA GLN A 274 -6.66 -26.28 30.89
C GLN A 274 -7.56 -25.63 31.94
N ALA A 275 -8.89 -25.78 31.80
CA ALA A 275 -9.85 -25.25 32.76
C ALA A 275 -9.75 -25.90 34.14
N LEU A 276 -9.51 -27.23 34.21
CA LEU A 276 -9.37 -27.98 35.48
C LEU A 276 -8.03 -27.71 36.16
N ALA A 277 -6.94 -27.54 35.42
CA ALA A 277 -5.62 -27.27 35.98
C ALA A 277 -5.52 -25.91 36.73
N ARG A 278 -6.54 -25.08 36.61
CA ARG A 278 -6.60 -23.71 37.17
C ARG A 278 -7.73 -23.48 38.18
N LYS A 279 -8.44 -24.52 38.59
CA LYS A 279 -9.38 -24.38 39.71
C LYS A 279 -8.54 -24.26 40.99
N PRO A 280 -8.53 -23.09 41.66
CA PRO A 280 -8.01 -23.08 43.04
C PRO A 280 -8.97 -23.93 43.86
N ASP A 281 -8.40 -24.70 44.78
CA ASP A 281 -9.09 -25.49 45.81
C ASP A 281 -10.07 -24.63 46.64
#